data_59433324d95fac4cd96607bb7c247f7c
#
_entry.id   59433324d95fac4cd96607bb7c247f7c
#
_cell.length_a   1.000
_cell.length_b   1.000
_cell.length_c   1.000
_cell.angle_alpha   90.00
_cell.angle_beta   90.00
_cell.angle_gamma   90.00
#
_symmetry.space_group_name_H-M   'P 1'
#
loop_
_entity.id
_entity.type
_entity.pdbx_description
1 polymer ?
#
loop_
_entity_poly.entity_id
_entity_poly.type
_entity_poly.pdbx_seq_one_letter_code
_entity_poly.pdbx_strand_id
1 'polypeptide(L)'
;MVFLSLIISSVVLLLVLVPLLLLVFWALNRWVLKGKFKLIYRILLSICIPFVLICFIFLYTYYAPYSTSDMNERLERLVPEIKLPPYKITKYSSIYLEGDDLKDTYQMVFKNGKDLELKRKLDSLIVVNPKWKNINNEYIYDTTFWGYEVVDSIIIRPLKGTATFVDCKW
;
A
#
# COMPACT_ATOMS: atom_id res chain seq x y z
N MET A 1 -8.69 -14.03 -5.48
CA MET A 1 -9.13 -12.63 -5.33
C MET A 1 -10.50 -12.47 -4.66
N VAL A 2 -11.54 -13.18 -5.09
CA VAL A 2 -12.91 -13.08 -4.52
C VAL A 2 -12.97 -13.38 -3.02
N PHE A 3 -12.29 -14.41 -2.55
CA PHE A 3 -12.29 -14.81 -1.14
C PHE A 3 -11.69 -13.74 -0.21
N LEU A 4 -10.63 -13.09 -0.65
CA LEU A 4 -9.96 -12.04 0.12
C LEU A 4 -10.81 -10.75 0.18
N SER A 5 -11.49 -10.39 -0.89
CA SER A 5 -12.42 -9.25 -0.89
C SER A 5 -13.62 -9.48 0.02
N LEU A 6 -14.10 -10.72 0.13
CA LEU A 6 -15.15 -11.10 1.06
C LEU A 6 -14.71 -10.97 2.53
N ILE A 7 -13.48 -11.39 2.86
CA ILE A 7 -12.93 -11.24 4.22
C ILE A 7 -12.81 -9.76 4.58
N ILE A 8 -12.28 -8.93 3.68
CA ILE A 8 -12.12 -7.48 3.93
C ILE A 8 -13.48 -6.81 4.10
N SER A 9 -14.43 -7.11 3.23
CA SER A 9 -15.80 -6.60 3.34
C SER A 9 -16.43 -7.00 4.67
N SER A 10 -16.22 -8.24 5.13
CA SER A 10 -16.72 -8.72 6.41
C SER A 10 -16.05 -8.01 7.59
N VAL A 11 -14.75 -7.75 7.54
CA VAL A 11 -14.01 -7.02 8.59
C VAL A 11 -14.48 -5.57 8.66
N VAL A 12 -14.64 -4.89 7.52
CA VAL A 12 -15.18 -3.52 7.47
C VAL A 12 -16.60 -3.46 8.02
N LEU A 13 -17.44 -4.42 7.66
CA LEU A 13 -18.80 -4.49 8.15
C LEU A 13 -18.82 -4.67 9.69
N LEU A 14 -17.98 -5.54 10.24
CA LEU A 14 -17.86 -5.75 11.67
C LEU A 14 -17.33 -4.50 12.40
N LEU A 15 -16.39 -3.77 11.82
CA LEU A 15 -15.85 -2.52 12.37
C LEU A 15 -16.92 -1.44 12.53
N VAL A 16 -17.93 -1.43 11.67
CA VAL A 16 -19.06 -0.48 11.75
C VAL A 16 -20.17 -1.03 12.66
N LEU A 17 -20.50 -2.31 12.50
CA LEU A 17 -21.64 -2.93 13.17
C LEU A 17 -21.41 -3.09 14.68
N VAL A 18 -20.20 -3.42 15.11
CA VAL A 18 -19.88 -3.61 16.53
C VAL A 18 -20.01 -2.33 17.35
N PRO A 19 -19.42 -1.17 16.95
CA PRO A 19 -19.65 0.09 17.65
C PRO A 19 -21.12 0.53 17.65
N LEU A 20 -21.81 0.33 16.53
CA LEU A 20 -23.24 0.65 16.43
C LEU A 20 -24.07 -0.17 17.43
N LEU A 21 -23.86 -1.47 17.52
CA LEU A 21 -24.52 -2.35 18.49
C LEU A 21 -24.20 -1.96 19.93
N LEU A 22 -22.94 -1.59 20.22
CA LEU A 22 -22.56 -1.11 21.55
C LEU A 22 -23.27 0.19 21.90
N LEU A 23 -23.41 1.11 20.93
CA LEU A 23 -24.12 2.37 21.11
C LEU A 23 -25.61 2.16 21.36
N VAL A 24 -26.25 1.28 20.59
CA VAL A 24 -27.64 0.90 20.77
C VAL A 24 -27.84 0.23 22.14
N PHE A 25 -26.97 -0.70 22.51
CA PHE A 25 -27.04 -1.38 23.81
C PHE A 25 -26.80 -0.40 24.97
N TRP A 26 -25.86 0.54 24.83
CA TRP A 26 -25.64 1.61 25.81
C TRP A 26 -26.89 2.49 25.98
N ALA A 27 -27.49 2.92 24.90
CA ALA A 27 -28.71 3.73 24.92
C ALA A 27 -29.86 2.96 25.59
N LEU A 28 -30.10 1.71 25.18
CA LEU A 28 -31.11 0.83 25.79
C LEU A 28 -30.86 0.64 27.28
N ASN A 29 -29.63 0.36 27.70
CA ASN A 29 -29.27 0.17 29.09
C ASN A 29 -29.46 1.46 29.92
N ARG A 30 -29.20 2.61 29.35
CA ARG A 30 -29.36 3.92 30.01
C ARG A 30 -30.84 4.34 30.11
N TRP A 31 -31.60 4.16 29.03
CA TRP A 31 -32.94 4.74 28.92
C TRP A 31 -34.06 3.76 29.34
N VAL A 32 -33.92 2.51 28.98
CA VAL A 32 -34.97 1.48 29.22
C VAL A 32 -34.67 0.68 30.49
N LEU A 33 -33.43 0.20 30.62
CA LEU A 33 -33.06 -0.77 31.69
C LEU A 33 -32.48 -0.07 32.93
N LYS A 34 -32.47 1.27 32.96
CA LYS A 34 -32.01 2.10 34.10
C LYS A 34 -30.68 1.64 34.71
N GLY A 35 -29.77 1.19 33.85
CA GLY A 35 -28.42 0.79 34.25
C GLY A 35 -28.29 -0.58 34.93
N LYS A 36 -29.32 -1.44 34.86
CA LYS A 36 -29.28 -2.79 35.44
C LYS A 36 -28.17 -3.68 34.91
N PHE A 37 -27.71 -3.45 33.68
CA PHE A 37 -26.71 -4.27 32.99
C PHE A 37 -25.34 -3.61 32.92
N LYS A 38 -24.94 -2.77 33.88
CA LYS A 38 -23.63 -2.13 33.91
C LYS A 38 -22.46 -3.11 33.81
N LEU A 39 -22.58 -4.28 34.45
CA LEU A 39 -21.55 -5.33 34.41
C LEU A 39 -21.40 -5.92 32.99
N ILE A 40 -22.53 -6.31 32.41
CA ILE A 40 -22.56 -6.88 31.04
C ILE A 40 -22.01 -5.90 30.02
N TYR A 41 -22.35 -4.60 30.12
CA TYR A 41 -21.82 -3.59 29.25
C TYR A 41 -20.28 -3.46 29.37
N ARG A 42 -19.73 -3.50 30.59
CA ARG A 42 -18.29 -3.47 30.82
C ARG A 42 -17.56 -4.68 30.19
N ILE A 43 -18.16 -5.87 30.35
CA ILE A 43 -17.61 -7.10 29.76
C ILE A 43 -17.64 -7.03 28.23
N LEU A 44 -18.76 -6.61 27.63
CA LEU A 44 -18.87 -6.41 26.19
C LEU A 44 -17.85 -5.40 25.68
N LEU A 45 -17.69 -4.27 26.36
CA LEU A 45 -16.74 -3.24 25.96
C LEU A 45 -15.29 -3.76 26.00
N SER A 46 -14.92 -4.52 27.04
CA SER A 46 -13.58 -5.09 27.18
C SER A 46 -13.26 -6.16 26.11
N ILE A 47 -14.26 -6.81 25.55
CA ILE A 47 -14.05 -7.75 24.43
C ILE A 47 -14.03 -7.02 23.08
N CYS A 48 -14.93 -6.06 22.89
CA CYS A 48 -15.07 -5.36 21.61
C CYS A 48 -13.91 -4.43 21.29
N ILE A 49 -13.32 -3.75 22.30
CA ILE A 49 -12.18 -2.84 22.06
C ILE A 49 -10.97 -3.57 21.47
N PRO A 50 -10.42 -4.65 22.07
CA PRO A 50 -9.30 -5.36 21.47
C PRO A 50 -9.66 -5.98 20.11
N PHE A 51 -10.89 -6.44 19.91
CA PHE A 51 -11.32 -6.95 18.62
C PHE A 51 -11.29 -5.86 17.52
N VAL A 52 -11.80 -4.67 17.79
CA VAL A 52 -11.76 -3.52 16.88
C VAL A 52 -10.30 -3.11 16.58
N LEU A 53 -9.43 -3.12 17.60
CA LEU A 53 -8.00 -2.82 17.39
C LEU A 53 -7.33 -3.85 16.49
N ILE A 54 -7.59 -5.14 16.69
CA ILE A 54 -7.05 -6.20 15.82
C ILE A 54 -7.53 -6.02 14.38
N CYS A 55 -8.84 -5.75 14.19
CA CYS A 55 -9.36 -5.47 12.86
C CYS A 55 -8.72 -4.23 12.21
N PHE A 56 -8.46 -3.19 13.00
CA PHE A 56 -7.82 -1.97 12.52
C PHE A 56 -6.36 -2.23 12.07
N ILE A 57 -5.60 -3.00 12.88
CA ILE A 57 -4.23 -3.42 12.55
C ILE A 57 -4.25 -4.24 11.26
N PHE A 58 -5.18 -5.20 11.14
CA PHE A 58 -5.31 -6.02 9.93
C PHE A 58 -5.62 -5.19 8.68
N LEU A 59 -6.56 -4.25 8.77
CA LEU A 59 -6.86 -3.34 7.67
C LEU A 59 -5.67 -2.46 7.32
N TYR A 60 -4.99 -1.91 8.33
CA TYR A 60 -3.80 -1.09 8.11
C TYR A 60 -2.71 -1.87 7.38
N THR A 61 -2.36 -3.08 7.83
CA THR A 61 -1.34 -3.91 7.18
C THR A 61 -1.74 -4.33 5.77
N TYR A 62 -3.03 -4.51 5.51
CA TYR A 62 -3.52 -4.84 4.18
C TYR A 62 -3.45 -3.66 3.20
N TYR A 63 -3.78 -2.43 3.67
CA TYR A 63 -3.81 -1.25 2.80
C TYR A 63 -2.49 -0.48 2.75
N ALA A 64 -1.60 -0.65 3.73
CA ALA A 64 -0.31 0.04 3.78
C ALA A 64 0.52 -0.08 2.48
N PRO A 65 0.61 -1.28 1.84
CA PRO A 65 1.36 -1.41 0.59
C PRO A 65 0.81 -0.57 -0.57
N TYR A 66 -0.44 -0.11 -0.49
CA TYR A 66 -1.08 0.71 -1.51
C TYR A 66 -1.00 2.22 -1.20
N SER A 67 -0.28 2.61 -0.15
CA SER A 67 -0.04 4.02 0.20
C SER A 67 0.85 4.69 -0.84
N THR A 68 0.30 5.70 -1.52
CA THR A 68 1.08 6.50 -2.48
C THR A 68 2.03 7.48 -1.78
N SER A 69 1.77 7.83 -0.51
CA SER A 69 2.64 8.70 0.28
C SER A 69 3.98 8.03 0.56
N ASP A 70 3.93 6.82 1.13
CA ASP A 70 5.13 6.05 1.46
C ASP A 70 5.91 5.66 0.21
N MET A 71 5.19 5.35 -0.88
CA MET A 71 5.82 5.05 -2.16
C MET A 71 6.53 6.27 -2.74
N ASN A 72 5.95 7.47 -2.65
CA ASN A 72 6.62 8.69 -3.11
C ASN A 72 7.91 8.97 -2.35
N GLU A 73 7.92 8.77 -1.03
CA GLU A 73 9.12 8.92 -0.21
C GLU A 73 10.24 7.93 -0.61
N ARG A 74 9.86 6.67 -0.90
CA ARG A 74 10.81 5.66 -1.40
C ARG A 74 11.36 6.02 -2.78
N LEU A 75 10.48 6.45 -3.69
CA LEU A 75 10.87 6.86 -5.04
C LEU A 75 11.76 8.11 -5.02
N GLU A 76 11.47 9.08 -4.16
CA GLU A 76 12.27 10.29 -4.00
C GLU A 76 13.69 9.97 -3.47
N ARG A 77 13.82 8.97 -2.60
CA ARG A 77 15.13 8.48 -2.14
C ARG A 77 15.89 7.73 -3.23
N LEU A 78 15.20 6.91 -4.02
CA LEU A 78 15.82 6.11 -5.08
C LEU A 78 16.19 6.96 -6.30
N VAL A 79 15.27 7.82 -6.75
CA VAL A 79 15.36 8.57 -8.00
C VAL A 79 14.90 10.01 -7.79
N PRO A 80 15.69 10.83 -7.08
CA PRO A 80 15.33 12.22 -6.76
C PRO A 80 15.11 13.12 -7.99
N GLU A 81 15.70 12.73 -9.13
CA GLU A 81 15.62 13.51 -10.38
C GLU A 81 14.24 13.43 -11.05
N ILE A 82 13.42 12.43 -10.69
CA ILE A 82 12.12 12.17 -11.33
C ILE A 82 10.99 12.25 -10.33
N LYS A 83 10.02 13.08 -10.64
CA LYS A 83 8.72 13.04 -9.99
C LYS A 83 7.73 12.36 -10.92
N LEU A 84 7.17 11.23 -10.49
CA LEU A 84 6.13 10.55 -11.26
C LEU A 84 4.84 11.39 -11.29
N PRO A 85 4.07 11.32 -12.39
CA PRO A 85 2.73 11.89 -12.44
C PRO A 85 1.82 11.21 -11.41
N PRO A 86 0.66 11.80 -11.05
CA PRO A 86 -0.29 11.17 -10.13
C PRO A 86 -0.64 9.75 -10.57
N TYR A 87 -0.48 8.78 -9.69
CA TYR A 87 -0.69 7.35 -9.97
C TYR A 87 -1.52 6.65 -8.90
N LYS A 88 -1.90 5.42 -9.19
CA LYS A 88 -2.44 4.44 -8.23
C LYS A 88 -1.54 3.21 -8.23
N ILE A 89 -1.34 2.61 -7.07
CA ILE A 89 -0.78 1.26 -6.96
C ILE A 89 -1.92 0.28 -7.23
N THR A 90 -1.79 -0.53 -8.27
CA THR A 90 -2.84 -1.46 -8.73
C THR A 90 -2.57 -2.89 -8.31
N LYS A 91 -1.30 -3.22 -8.08
CA LYS A 91 -0.91 -4.56 -7.63
C LYS A 91 0.32 -4.45 -6.74
N TYR A 92 0.31 -5.23 -5.68
CA TYR A 92 1.43 -5.47 -4.80
C TYR A 92 1.67 -6.98 -4.71
N SER A 93 2.92 -7.39 -4.73
CA SER A 93 3.32 -8.75 -4.45
C SER A 93 4.62 -8.73 -3.67
N SER A 94 4.70 -9.59 -2.67
CA SER A 94 5.90 -9.81 -1.86
C SER A 94 6.30 -11.26 -2.00
N ILE A 95 7.57 -11.52 -2.25
CA ILE A 95 8.13 -12.86 -2.42
C ILE A 95 9.35 -12.96 -1.51
N TYR A 96 9.40 -14.01 -0.69
CA TYR A 96 10.58 -14.37 0.08
C TYR A 96 11.62 -14.95 -0.88
N LEU A 97 12.83 -14.41 -0.81
CA LEU A 97 14.01 -14.96 -1.46
C LEU A 97 14.70 -15.96 -0.50
N GLU A 98 15.81 -16.55 -0.92
CA GLU A 98 16.60 -17.39 -0.03
C GLU A 98 17.14 -16.59 1.16
N GLY A 99 16.93 -17.10 2.38
CA GLY A 99 17.19 -16.38 3.63
C GLY A 99 15.99 -15.58 4.12
N ASP A 100 16.24 -14.48 4.82
CA ASP A 100 15.20 -13.56 5.33
C ASP A 100 14.91 -12.41 4.37
N ASP A 101 15.42 -12.48 3.14
CA ASP A 101 15.31 -11.43 2.14
C ASP A 101 13.90 -11.37 1.55
N LEU A 102 13.38 -10.18 1.39
CA LEU A 102 12.04 -9.92 0.89
C LEU A 102 12.10 -9.05 -0.38
N LYS A 103 11.47 -9.52 -1.44
CA LYS A 103 11.30 -8.77 -2.69
C LYS A 103 9.88 -8.27 -2.83
N ASP A 104 9.70 -6.98 -2.65
CA ASP A 104 8.43 -6.29 -2.85
C ASP A 104 8.33 -5.74 -4.28
N THR A 105 7.23 -6.02 -4.95
CA THR A 105 6.97 -5.51 -6.30
C THR A 105 5.66 -4.74 -6.33
N TYR A 106 5.72 -3.49 -6.80
CA TYR A 106 4.59 -2.57 -6.90
C TYR A 106 4.32 -2.23 -8.36
N GLN A 107 3.09 -2.45 -8.83
CA GLN A 107 2.64 -2.01 -10.14
C GLN A 107 1.80 -0.75 -10.00
N MET A 108 2.18 0.28 -10.74
CA MET A 108 1.56 1.60 -10.71
C MET A 108 0.95 1.94 -12.06
N VAL A 109 -0.20 2.60 -12.03
CA VAL A 109 -0.88 3.12 -13.23
C VAL A 109 -1.07 4.62 -13.06
N PHE A 110 -0.65 5.41 -14.05
CA PHE A 110 -0.79 6.85 -14.03
C PHE A 110 -2.25 7.26 -14.24
N LYS A 111 -2.74 8.21 -13.45
CA LYS A 111 -4.14 8.65 -13.53
C LYS A 111 -4.49 9.27 -14.87
N ASN A 112 -3.52 9.94 -15.51
CA ASN A 112 -3.69 10.62 -16.79
C ASN A 112 -3.28 9.73 -17.99
N GLY A 113 -2.98 8.44 -17.76
CA GLY A 113 -2.55 7.53 -18.81
C GLY A 113 -1.14 7.87 -19.35
N LYS A 114 -1.02 8.00 -20.68
CA LYS A 114 0.25 8.31 -21.34
C LYS A 114 0.78 9.68 -20.93
N ASP A 115 2.09 9.76 -20.67
CA ASP A 115 2.76 10.99 -20.30
C ASP A 115 3.97 11.25 -21.21
N LEU A 116 3.80 12.18 -22.15
CA LEU A 116 4.84 12.55 -23.11
C LEU A 116 5.89 13.50 -22.50
N GLU A 117 5.50 14.27 -21.48
CA GLU A 117 6.43 15.16 -20.78
C GLU A 117 7.41 14.34 -19.95
N LEU A 118 6.89 13.35 -19.21
CA LEU A 118 7.71 12.39 -18.49
C LEU A 118 8.66 11.65 -19.45
N LYS A 119 8.17 11.24 -20.62
CA LYS A 119 9.02 10.60 -21.63
C LYS A 119 10.19 11.50 -22.05
N ARG A 120 9.94 12.76 -22.38
CA ARG A 120 11.00 13.72 -22.77
C ARG A 120 12.03 13.91 -21.65
N LYS A 121 11.55 14.01 -20.41
CA LYS A 121 12.44 14.13 -19.25
C LYS A 121 13.32 12.89 -19.08
N LEU A 122 12.75 11.70 -19.24
CA LEU A 122 13.51 10.44 -19.19
C LEU A 122 14.52 10.33 -20.34
N ASP A 123 14.15 10.73 -21.56
CA ASP A 123 15.06 10.74 -22.71
C ASP A 123 16.28 11.64 -22.43
N SER A 124 16.10 12.79 -21.77
CA SER A 124 17.21 13.66 -21.39
C SER A 124 18.06 13.08 -20.25
N LEU A 125 17.45 12.37 -19.31
CA LEU A 125 18.17 11.78 -18.18
C LEU A 125 19.09 10.63 -18.58
N ILE A 126 18.73 9.83 -19.56
CA ILE A 126 19.58 8.74 -20.06
C ILE A 126 20.93 9.28 -20.55
N VAL A 127 20.94 10.47 -21.13
CA VAL A 127 22.18 11.10 -21.63
C VAL A 127 23.09 11.53 -20.48
N VAL A 128 22.52 11.97 -19.36
CA VAL A 128 23.25 12.55 -18.23
C VAL A 128 23.61 11.52 -17.17
N ASN A 129 22.72 10.56 -16.93
CA ASN A 129 22.87 9.57 -15.87
C ASN A 129 22.94 8.15 -16.45
N PRO A 130 24.12 7.50 -16.46
CA PRO A 130 24.32 6.16 -17.07
C PRO A 130 23.59 5.03 -16.32
N LYS A 131 23.05 5.29 -15.14
CA LYS A 131 22.21 4.31 -14.42
C LYS A 131 20.86 4.10 -15.11
N TRP A 132 20.40 5.06 -15.91
CA TRP A 132 19.19 4.92 -16.70
C TRP A 132 19.47 4.19 -18.00
N LYS A 133 18.63 3.22 -18.31
CA LYS A 133 18.65 2.47 -19.58
C LYS A 133 17.29 2.59 -20.25
N ASN A 134 17.27 2.69 -21.58
CA ASN A 134 16.04 2.59 -22.36
C ASN A 134 16.08 1.32 -23.21
N ILE A 135 15.14 0.43 -22.97
CA ILE A 135 14.97 -0.80 -23.72
C ILE A 135 13.52 -0.84 -24.21
N ASN A 136 13.30 -0.72 -25.50
CA ASN A 136 11.96 -0.78 -26.12
C ASN A 136 10.93 0.21 -25.51
N ASN A 137 11.32 1.46 -25.26
CA ASN A 137 10.52 2.48 -24.58
C ASN A 137 10.16 2.14 -23.12
N GLU A 138 10.88 1.25 -22.51
CA GLU A 138 10.88 1.02 -21.07
C GLU A 138 12.13 1.64 -20.47
N TYR A 139 11.94 2.57 -19.53
CA TYR A 139 13.03 3.29 -18.86
C TYR A 139 13.30 2.58 -17.55
N ILE A 140 14.50 2.03 -17.43
CA ILE A 140 14.92 1.18 -16.32
C ILE A 140 16.01 1.91 -15.54
N TYR A 141 15.83 2.02 -14.24
CA TYR A 141 16.84 2.46 -13.31
C TYR A 141 17.07 1.36 -12.28
N ASP A 142 18.31 0.90 -12.21
CA ASP A 142 18.71 -0.18 -11.31
C ASP A 142 19.76 0.35 -10.33
N THR A 143 19.61 -0.01 -9.05
CA THR A 143 20.65 0.20 -8.06
C THR A 143 21.33 -1.13 -7.76
N THR A 144 22.66 -1.11 -7.74
CA THR A 144 23.46 -2.22 -7.24
C THR A 144 24.15 -1.77 -5.96
N PHE A 145 24.14 -2.61 -4.93
CA PHE A 145 24.81 -2.33 -3.67
C PHE A 145 25.84 -3.42 -3.37
N TRP A 146 27.11 -3.04 -3.20
CA TRP A 146 28.22 -3.92 -2.79
C TRP A 146 28.42 -5.19 -3.63
N GLY A 147 28.17 -5.13 -4.94
CA GLY A 147 28.36 -6.28 -5.83
C GLY A 147 27.26 -7.32 -5.80
N TYR A 148 26.21 -7.09 -5.03
CA TYR A 148 25.00 -7.89 -5.07
C TYR A 148 24.14 -7.51 -6.29
N GLU A 149 23.34 -8.48 -6.75
CA GLU A 149 22.35 -8.25 -7.81
C GLU A 149 21.37 -7.16 -7.38
N VAL A 150 20.75 -6.53 -8.34
CA VAL A 150 19.82 -5.38 -8.24
C VAL A 150 19.03 -5.35 -6.93
N VAL A 151 19.33 -4.34 -6.09
CA VAL A 151 18.65 -4.16 -4.80
C VAL A 151 17.29 -3.50 -5.02
N ASP A 152 17.29 -2.35 -5.69
CA ASP A 152 16.07 -1.63 -6.02
C ASP A 152 16.05 -1.30 -7.51
N SER A 153 14.88 -1.38 -8.12
CA SER A 153 14.71 -0.97 -9.51
C SER A 153 13.37 -0.30 -9.76
N ILE A 154 13.36 0.62 -10.71
CA ILE A 154 12.12 1.17 -11.24
C ILE A 154 12.11 1.05 -12.77
N ILE A 155 11.00 0.57 -13.30
CA ILE A 155 10.72 0.48 -14.73
C ILE A 155 9.57 1.42 -15.03
N ILE A 156 9.81 2.46 -15.81
CA ILE A 156 8.81 3.45 -16.20
C ILE A 156 8.46 3.26 -17.67
N ARG A 157 7.16 3.21 -17.97
CA ARG A 157 6.59 3.05 -19.31
C ARG A 157 5.67 4.23 -19.63
N PRO A 158 6.22 5.41 -19.98
CA PRO A 158 5.41 6.63 -20.12
C PRO A 158 4.32 6.50 -21.18
N LEU A 159 4.60 5.80 -22.28
CA LEU A 159 3.65 5.57 -23.37
C LEU A 159 2.52 4.61 -23.01
N LYS A 160 2.74 3.73 -22.02
CA LYS A 160 1.72 2.84 -21.48
C LYS A 160 1.01 3.44 -20.28
N GLY A 161 1.55 4.53 -19.70
CA GLY A 161 1.03 5.15 -18.49
C GLY A 161 1.20 4.28 -17.26
N THR A 162 2.29 3.51 -17.18
CA THR A 162 2.55 2.57 -16.08
C THR A 162 3.97 2.66 -15.57
N ALA A 163 4.17 2.25 -14.31
CA ALA A 163 5.49 2.00 -13.75
C ALA A 163 5.47 0.75 -12.87
N THR A 164 6.63 0.14 -12.71
CA THR A 164 6.86 -0.99 -11.81
C THR A 164 8.04 -0.65 -10.92
N PHE A 165 7.86 -0.71 -9.61
CA PHE A 165 8.91 -0.52 -8.62
C PHE A 165 9.19 -1.86 -7.92
N VAL A 166 10.44 -2.18 -7.74
CA VAL A 166 10.92 -3.36 -7.03
C VAL A 166 11.82 -2.88 -5.91
N ASP A 167 11.55 -3.32 -4.69
CA ASP A 167 12.27 -3.00 -3.46
C ASP A 167 12.70 -4.32 -2.81
N CYS A 168 14.01 -4.54 -2.71
CA CYS A 168 14.58 -5.70 -2.06
C CYS A 168 15.05 -5.32 -0.65
N LYS A 169 14.49 -5.98 0.37
CA LYS A 169 14.84 -5.79 1.78
C LYS A 169 15.69 -6.97 2.23
N TRP A 170 16.81 -6.63 2.83
CA TRP A 170 17.80 -7.55 3.41
C TRP A 170 17.62 -7.67 4.90
#